data_f64f1c74825bad3263c377a9a93d6c81
#
_entry.id   f64f1c74825bad3263c377a9a93d6c81
#
_cell.length_a   1.000
_cell.length_b   1.000
_cell.length_c   1.000
_cell.angle_alpha   90.00
_cell.angle_beta   90.00
_cell.angle_gamma   90.00
#
_symmetry.space_group_name_H-M   'P 1'
#
loop_
_entity.id
_entity.type
_entity.pdbx_description
1 polymer ?
#
loop_
_entity_poly.entity_id
_entity_poly.type
_entity_poly.pdbx_seq_one_letter_code
_entity_poly.pdbx_strand_id
1 'polypeptide(L)'
;MVNHMREPIFARWFACCRSARWQQDGGNGPLTDHQRISYNSCRNRNCPKCQSLARAEWLEKRESELLDVPYFHIVFTLPEPVAAIAYQNKEQVYDILFRTASETLQTIAADPKHLEAEIGFFSVLHTWGQTLTLHPHLHVVVAGGGLSLDGTRWISCRPNFFLPVKVLSRLFRRRFLEALQQAFDAGNLQFFSALEPLRTRRAFLRYLAPLRSAKWVVYSKAPFDGPEQVLRYVARYTHRVAISNDRLLDIEHGRVSFSWKDYRDNNQRKTMALAAEEFIRRFLMHVVPKGFQRIRHYGFLANRCRGRKLALSRQLLRMPPPEPSCCLNKDYRQRFEELTGRSLTQCPVCKQGEMLVIEVLPGTRPGRRKYPVPHRPFAVRPAFMDTS
;
A
#
# COMPACT_ATOMS: atom_id res chain seq x y z
N MET A 1 -18.97 20.97 -17.31
CA MET A 1 -18.80 22.01 -16.26
C MET A 1 -18.05 21.56 -15.00
N VAL A 2 -17.30 20.47 -15.03
CA VAL A 2 -16.64 19.90 -13.81
C VAL A 2 -15.13 20.25 -13.73
N ASN A 3 -14.58 20.99 -14.68
CA ASN A 3 -13.13 21.15 -14.83
C ASN A 3 -12.51 22.42 -14.22
N HIS A 4 -13.28 23.37 -13.69
CA HIS A 4 -12.73 24.66 -13.26
C HIS A 4 -12.49 24.84 -11.75
N MET A 5 -12.96 23.93 -10.88
CA MET A 5 -12.89 24.13 -9.42
C MET A 5 -11.81 23.29 -8.69
N ARG A 6 -10.80 22.80 -9.39
CA ARG A 6 -9.78 21.91 -8.76
C ARG A 6 -8.57 22.62 -8.18
N GLU A 7 -8.57 23.95 -8.06
CA GLU A 7 -7.28 24.64 -8.00
C GLU A 7 -6.69 25.08 -6.67
N PRO A 8 -7.29 25.48 -5.56
CA PRO A 8 -6.44 26.08 -4.55
C PRO A 8 -5.80 25.09 -3.54
N ILE A 9 -6.44 23.99 -3.20
CA ILE A 9 -5.97 23.12 -2.09
C ILE A 9 -5.13 21.96 -2.59
N PHE A 10 -5.54 21.29 -3.66
CA PHE A 10 -4.77 20.21 -4.27
C PHE A 10 -3.68 20.70 -5.23
N ALA A 11 -3.80 21.90 -5.81
CA ALA A 11 -2.78 22.47 -6.69
C ALA A 11 -1.42 22.65 -5.99
N ARG A 12 -1.37 23.02 -4.71
CA ARG A 12 -0.12 23.08 -3.94
C ARG A 12 0.53 21.70 -3.73
N TRP A 13 -0.24 20.63 -3.67
CA TRP A 13 0.28 19.25 -3.59
C TRP A 13 0.68 18.70 -4.97
N PHE A 14 -0.02 19.12 -6.02
CA PHE A 14 0.21 18.70 -7.40
C PHE A 14 1.18 19.60 -8.18
N ALA A 15 1.52 20.78 -7.67
CA ALA A 15 2.48 21.71 -8.28
C ALA A 15 3.91 21.14 -8.42
N CYS A 16 4.15 19.90 -8.01
CA CYS A 16 5.44 19.21 -8.18
C CYS A 16 5.55 18.49 -9.55
N CYS A 17 4.47 18.37 -10.30
CA CYS A 17 4.43 17.62 -11.55
C CYS A 17 4.45 18.58 -12.73
N ARG A 18 5.35 18.35 -13.69
CA ARG A 18 5.24 18.97 -15.01
C ARG A 18 3.95 18.48 -15.64
N SER A 19 3.16 19.39 -16.16
CA SER A 19 1.95 19.05 -16.93
C SER A 19 2.25 19.12 -18.42
N ALA A 20 1.55 18.33 -19.20
CA ALA A 20 1.60 18.37 -20.65
C ALA A 20 0.18 18.51 -21.20
N ARG A 21 0.02 19.29 -22.25
CA ARG A 21 -1.21 19.36 -23.02
C ARG A 21 -1.14 18.34 -24.14
N TRP A 22 -2.17 17.57 -24.29
CA TRP A 22 -2.28 16.52 -25.29
C TRP A 22 -3.45 16.82 -26.22
N GLN A 23 -3.29 16.55 -27.50
CA GLN A 23 -4.33 16.64 -28.50
C GLN A 23 -4.44 15.30 -29.23
N GLN A 24 -5.63 14.96 -29.66
CA GLN A 24 -5.87 13.75 -30.42
C GLN A 24 -5.28 13.89 -31.83
N ASP A 25 -4.51 12.89 -32.28
CA ASP A 25 -4.14 12.74 -33.66
C ASP A 25 -5.32 12.14 -34.43
N GLY A 26 -5.78 12.81 -35.47
CA GLY A 26 -6.89 12.38 -36.30
C GLY A 26 -6.54 11.28 -37.33
N GLY A 27 -5.30 10.75 -37.33
CA GLY A 27 -4.82 9.91 -38.42
C GLY A 27 -4.73 10.70 -39.73
N ASN A 28 -5.38 10.27 -40.82
CA ASN A 28 -5.46 11.02 -42.09
C ASN A 28 -6.51 12.13 -42.10
N GLY A 29 -7.08 12.49 -40.94
CA GLY A 29 -8.10 13.53 -40.78
C GLY A 29 -7.59 14.73 -39.99
N PRO A 30 -8.37 15.87 -39.95
CA PRO A 30 -8.00 17.02 -39.14
C PRO A 30 -7.94 16.68 -37.67
N LEU A 31 -6.96 17.32 -36.95
CA LEU A 31 -6.84 17.23 -35.50
C LEU A 31 -8.19 17.58 -34.85
N THR A 32 -8.66 16.72 -33.97
CA THR A 32 -9.89 17.01 -33.21
C THR A 32 -9.62 18.03 -32.12
N ASP A 33 -10.64 18.83 -31.75
CA ASP A 33 -10.53 19.85 -30.69
C ASP A 33 -10.39 19.24 -29.29
N HIS A 34 -10.30 17.92 -29.17
CA HIS A 34 -10.22 17.28 -27.88
C HIS A 34 -8.81 17.45 -27.27
N GLN A 35 -8.68 18.36 -26.31
CA GLN A 35 -7.45 18.60 -25.55
C GLN A 35 -7.60 18.11 -24.13
N ARG A 36 -6.51 17.56 -23.60
CA ARG A 36 -6.44 17.11 -22.20
C ARG A 36 -5.12 17.53 -21.56
N ILE A 37 -5.21 18.04 -20.34
CA ILE A 37 -4.02 18.27 -19.51
C ILE A 37 -3.73 17.00 -18.72
N SER A 38 -2.52 16.45 -18.89
CA SER A 38 -2.01 15.37 -18.06
C SER A 38 -0.91 15.87 -17.16
N TYR A 39 -0.77 15.23 -16.01
CA TYR A 39 0.26 15.54 -15.02
C TYR A 39 1.23 14.39 -14.92
N ASN A 40 2.52 14.67 -14.95
CA ASN A 40 3.54 13.66 -14.69
C ASN A 40 3.42 13.12 -13.27
N SER A 41 3.85 11.87 -13.07
CA SER A 41 3.88 11.26 -11.75
C SER A 41 4.83 12.04 -10.81
N CYS A 42 4.33 12.44 -9.65
CA CYS A 42 5.16 13.09 -8.62
C CYS A 42 6.08 12.10 -7.88
N ARG A 43 5.95 10.80 -8.15
CA ARG A 43 6.66 9.68 -7.48
C ARG A 43 6.58 9.72 -5.95
N ASN A 44 5.69 10.51 -5.39
CA ASN A 44 5.50 10.57 -3.94
C ASN A 44 4.65 9.40 -3.50
N ARG A 45 5.17 8.60 -2.57
CA ARG A 45 4.50 7.41 -2.04
C ARG A 45 3.18 7.69 -1.33
N ASN A 46 2.92 8.94 -0.96
CA ASN A 46 1.67 9.35 -0.32
C ASN A 46 0.66 9.92 -1.32
N CYS A 47 1.04 10.08 -2.60
CA CYS A 47 0.14 10.59 -3.61
C CYS A 47 -0.90 9.53 -4.00
N PRO A 48 -2.21 9.79 -3.83
CA PRO A 48 -3.25 8.82 -4.17
C PRO A 48 -3.34 8.53 -5.67
N LYS A 49 -2.80 9.43 -6.52
CA LYS A 49 -2.88 9.35 -7.99
C LYS A 49 -1.72 8.54 -8.61
N CYS A 50 -0.50 8.70 -8.08
CA CYS A 50 0.73 8.32 -8.78
C CYS A 50 1.19 6.87 -8.56
N GLN A 51 0.52 6.07 -7.75
CA GLN A 51 1.02 4.77 -7.29
C GLN A 51 0.51 3.56 -8.08
N SER A 52 -0.21 3.77 -9.18
CA SER A 52 -0.82 2.66 -9.92
C SER A 52 0.20 1.71 -10.55
N LEU A 53 1.23 2.26 -11.21
CA LEU A 53 2.27 1.46 -11.83
C LEU A 53 3.10 0.71 -10.78
N ALA A 54 3.60 1.42 -9.76
CA ALA A 54 4.38 0.79 -8.67
C ALA A 54 3.60 -0.34 -7.97
N ARG A 55 2.27 -0.19 -7.87
CA ARG A 55 1.40 -1.26 -7.36
C ARG A 55 1.35 -2.45 -8.32
N ALA A 56 1.21 -2.19 -9.62
CA ALA A 56 1.13 -3.25 -10.62
C ALA A 56 2.43 -4.04 -10.71
N GLU A 57 3.58 -3.36 -10.74
CA GLU A 57 4.91 -3.97 -10.71
C GLU A 57 5.14 -4.79 -9.43
N TRP A 58 4.71 -4.25 -8.28
CA TRP A 58 4.80 -4.98 -7.02
C TRP A 58 3.94 -6.25 -7.05
N LEU A 59 2.71 -6.16 -7.58
CA LEU A 59 1.78 -7.28 -7.66
C LEU A 59 2.34 -8.39 -8.56
N GLU A 60 2.78 -8.06 -9.76
CA GLU A 60 3.39 -9.00 -10.70
C GLU A 60 4.58 -9.72 -10.08
N LYS A 61 5.47 -8.97 -9.40
CA LYS A 61 6.60 -9.58 -8.70
C LYS A 61 6.16 -10.51 -7.57
N ARG A 62 5.05 -10.24 -6.90
CA ARG A 62 4.53 -11.14 -5.86
C ARG A 62 3.81 -12.34 -6.46
N GLU A 63 3.08 -12.17 -7.56
CA GLU A 63 2.45 -13.26 -8.27
C GLU A 63 3.48 -14.28 -8.76
N SER A 64 4.62 -13.84 -9.30
CA SER A 64 5.72 -14.75 -9.70
C SER A 64 6.39 -15.51 -8.54
N GLU A 65 6.24 -15.04 -7.31
CA GLU A 65 6.78 -15.69 -6.10
C GLU A 65 5.78 -16.63 -5.42
N LEU A 66 4.54 -16.72 -5.92
CA LEU A 66 3.52 -17.61 -5.35
C LEU A 66 3.94 -19.08 -5.43
N LEU A 67 3.59 -19.79 -4.38
CA LEU A 67 3.63 -21.25 -4.31
C LEU A 67 2.22 -21.79 -4.55
N ASP A 68 2.11 -23.00 -5.07
CA ASP A 68 0.82 -23.68 -5.28
C ASP A 68 0.31 -24.26 -3.95
N VAL A 69 -0.02 -23.37 -3.04
CA VAL A 69 -0.57 -23.67 -1.70
C VAL A 69 -1.64 -22.64 -1.35
N PRO A 70 -2.56 -22.94 -0.44
CA PRO A 70 -3.50 -21.94 0.08
C PRO A 70 -2.76 -20.76 0.72
N TYR A 71 -3.32 -19.55 0.60
CA TYR A 71 -2.79 -18.37 1.30
C TYR A 71 -3.81 -17.80 2.26
N PHE A 72 -3.37 -17.52 3.47
CA PHE A 72 -4.21 -16.95 4.52
C PHE A 72 -3.96 -15.45 4.65
N HIS A 73 -5.03 -14.72 4.93
CA HIS A 73 -4.97 -13.32 5.26
C HIS A 73 -5.21 -13.12 6.75
N ILE A 74 -4.19 -12.64 7.45
CA ILE A 74 -4.25 -12.39 8.90
C ILE A 74 -4.18 -10.89 9.14
N VAL A 75 -4.95 -10.39 10.10
CA VAL A 75 -4.92 -8.98 10.49
C VAL A 75 -4.61 -8.86 11.97
N PHE A 76 -3.62 -8.04 12.31
CA PHE A 76 -3.28 -7.66 13.68
C PHE A 76 -3.66 -6.20 13.90
N THR A 77 -4.58 -5.93 14.80
CA THR A 77 -5.12 -4.58 15.02
C THR A 77 -4.70 -4.04 16.38
N LEU A 78 -4.27 -2.77 16.40
CA LEU A 78 -4.00 -2.04 17.64
C LEU A 78 -5.30 -1.46 18.21
N PRO A 79 -5.55 -1.58 19.52
CA PRO A 79 -6.68 -0.92 20.15
C PRO A 79 -6.53 0.61 20.16
N GLU A 80 -7.65 1.30 20.21
CA GLU A 80 -7.72 2.77 20.12
C GLU A 80 -6.77 3.51 21.09
N PRO A 81 -6.64 3.14 22.37
CA PRO A 81 -5.69 3.80 23.26
C PRO A 81 -4.24 3.68 22.80
N VAL A 82 -3.85 2.53 22.21
CA VAL A 82 -2.52 2.36 21.62
C VAL A 82 -2.38 3.17 20.33
N ALA A 83 -3.45 3.30 19.55
CA ALA A 83 -3.44 4.13 18.34
C ALA A 83 -3.16 5.61 18.66
N ALA A 84 -3.63 6.12 19.79
CA ALA A 84 -3.33 7.47 20.27
C ALA A 84 -1.81 7.64 20.54
N ILE A 85 -1.18 6.67 21.22
CA ILE A 85 0.28 6.66 21.41
C ILE A 85 1.01 6.55 20.06
N ALA A 86 0.54 5.68 19.17
CA ALA A 86 1.11 5.48 17.84
C ALA A 86 1.08 6.76 16.99
N TYR A 87 0.07 7.60 17.15
CA TYR A 87 -0.02 8.87 16.42
C TYR A 87 1.16 9.79 16.71
N GLN A 88 1.58 9.86 17.96
CA GLN A 88 2.71 10.70 18.39
C GLN A 88 4.07 10.02 18.19
N ASN A 89 4.11 8.68 18.09
CA ASN A 89 5.32 7.85 18.07
C ASN A 89 5.31 6.86 16.90
N LYS A 90 5.01 7.35 15.69
CA LYS A 90 4.72 6.48 14.52
C LYS A 90 5.81 5.46 14.25
N GLU A 91 7.06 5.88 14.19
CA GLU A 91 8.18 5.02 13.86
C GLU A 91 8.35 3.91 14.89
N GLN A 92 8.44 4.28 16.17
CA GLN A 92 8.64 3.35 17.27
C GLN A 92 7.49 2.34 17.39
N VAL A 93 6.24 2.85 17.42
CA VAL A 93 5.08 1.99 17.65
C VAL A 93 4.78 1.08 16.45
N TYR A 94 5.00 1.57 15.23
CA TYR A 94 4.82 0.72 14.05
C TYR A 94 5.94 -0.31 13.90
N ASP A 95 7.17 -0.02 14.31
CA ASP A 95 8.25 -1.01 14.37
C ASP A 95 7.96 -2.09 15.42
N ILE A 96 7.47 -1.71 16.60
CA ILE A 96 6.98 -2.66 17.61
C ILE A 96 5.87 -3.54 17.02
N LEU A 97 4.91 -2.94 16.31
CA LEU A 97 3.79 -3.67 15.70
C LEU A 97 4.29 -4.72 14.70
N PHE A 98 5.18 -4.34 13.78
CA PHE A 98 5.76 -5.28 12.82
C PHE A 98 6.55 -6.40 13.50
N ARG A 99 7.42 -6.05 14.44
CA ARG A 99 8.25 -7.02 15.17
C ARG A 99 7.41 -8.00 15.95
N THR A 100 6.51 -7.52 16.79
CA THR A 100 5.75 -8.40 17.69
C THR A 100 4.73 -9.27 16.95
N ALA A 101 4.13 -8.77 15.87
CA ALA A 101 3.26 -9.58 15.02
C ALA A 101 4.04 -10.69 14.30
N SER A 102 5.21 -10.36 13.75
CA SER A 102 6.04 -11.34 13.04
C SER A 102 6.60 -12.42 13.99
N GLU A 103 7.12 -12.03 15.14
CA GLU A 103 7.60 -12.95 16.18
C GLU A 103 6.47 -13.86 16.70
N THR A 104 5.27 -13.32 16.86
CA THR A 104 4.09 -14.09 17.28
C THR A 104 3.77 -15.19 16.29
N LEU A 105 3.69 -14.84 14.99
CA LEU A 105 3.40 -15.81 13.94
C LEU A 105 4.48 -16.90 13.85
N GLN A 106 5.74 -16.50 13.83
CA GLN A 106 6.87 -17.44 13.71
C GLN A 106 6.95 -18.37 14.91
N THR A 107 6.77 -17.84 16.13
CA THR A 107 6.84 -18.67 17.35
C THR A 107 5.73 -19.73 17.38
N ILE A 108 4.50 -19.35 17.06
CA ILE A 108 3.39 -20.31 17.10
C ILE A 108 3.46 -21.27 15.92
N ALA A 109 3.94 -20.84 14.75
CA ALA A 109 4.11 -21.73 13.61
C ALA A 109 5.23 -22.77 13.84
N ALA A 110 6.30 -22.39 14.54
CA ALA A 110 7.41 -23.30 14.86
C ALA A 110 7.07 -24.30 16.00
N ASP A 111 6.01 -24.04 16.77
CA ASP A 111 5.60 -24.93 17.89
C ASP A 111 5.10 -26.28 17.32
N PRO A 112 5.63 -27.45 17.79
CA PRO A 112 5.19 -28.79 17.38
C PRO A 112 3.69 -29.05 17.60
N LYS A 113 3.09 -28.36 18.58
CA LYS A 113 1.64 -28.45 18.85
C LYS A 113 0.77 -27.83 17.75
N HIS A 114 1.39 -27.06 16.85
CA HIS A 114 0.68 -26.31 15.81
C HIS A 114 1.12 -26.73 14.42
N LEU A 115 2.16 -26.12 13.84
CA LEU A 115 2.57 -26.40 12.48
C LEU A 115 3.97 -27.03 12.37
N GLU A 116 4.85 -26.76 13.34
CA GLU A 116 6.24 -27.24 13.36
C GLU A 116 7.03 -26.86 12.10
N ALA A 117 6.84 -25.63 11.61
CA ALA A 117 7.43 -25.17 10.37
C ALA A 117 7.93 -23.72 10.41
N GLU A 118 8.96 -23.46 9.60
CA GLU A 118 9.34 -22.10 9.25
C GLU A 118 8.41 -21.58 8.15
N ILE A 119 7.54 -20.65 8.51
CA ILE A 119 6.58 -20.03 7.59
C ILE A 119 7.20 -18.86 6.82
N GLY A 120 6.63 -18.53 5.66
CA GLY A 120 6.97 -17.33 4.89
C GLY A 120 5.77 -16.42 4.72
N PHE A 121 5.94 -15.14 4.99
CA PHE A 121 4.88 -14.16 4.86
C PHE A 121 5.42 -12.76 4.60
N PHE A 122 4.54 -11.88 4.13
CA PHE A 122 4.79 -10.46 4.14
C PHE A 122 3.67 -9.73 4.87
N SER A 123 4.02 -8.58 5.46
CA SER A 123 3.10 -7.72 6.21
C SER A 123 3.04 -6.34 5.60
N VAL A 124 1.83 -5.76 5.56
CA VAL A 124 1.57 -4.41 5.03
C VAL A 124 0.93 -3.57 6.12
N LEU A 125 1.56 -2.45 6.47
CA LEU A 125 1.01 -1.49 7.41
C LEU A 125 -0.15 -0.72 6.78
N HIS A 126 -1.27 -0.74 7.45
CA HIS A 126 -2.46 0.02 7.17
C HIS A 126 -2.85 0.84 8.40
N THR A 127 -3.18 2.12 8.24
CA THR A 127 -3.38 3.00 9.40
C THR A 127 -4.74 3.69 9.42
N TRP A 128 -5.61 3.42 8.44
CA TRP A 128 -6.89 4.13 8.29
C TRP A 128 -8.10 3.20 8.23
N GLY A 129 -9.22 3.70 8.75
CA GLY A 129 -10.54 3.16 8.53
C GLY A 129 -11.23 3.78 7.28
N GLN A 130 -12.45 3.38 7.01
CA GLN A 130 -13.23 3.88 5.86
C GLN A 130 -13.49 5.40 5.94
N THR A 131 -13.60 5.94 7.13
CA THR A 131 -13.86 7.35 7.44
C THR A 131 -12.59 8.17 7.70
N LEU A 132 -11.42 7.65 7.32
CA LEU A 132 -10.10 8.26 7.55
C LEU A 132 -9.76 8.43 9.05
N THR A 133 -10.35 7.63 9.92
CA THR A 133 -9.97 7.56 11.34
C THR A 133 -8.69 6.75 11.49
N LEU A 134 -7.86 7.11 12.46
CA LEU A 134 -6.62 6.41 12.74
C LEU A 134 -6.90 5.01 13.33
N HIS A 135 -6.48 3.99 12.62
CA HIS A 135 -6.71 2.60 12.97
C HIS A 135 -5.54 1.72 12.52
N PRO A 136 -4.39 1.79 13.23
CA PRO A 136 -3.20 1.06 12.83
C PRO A 136 -3.40 -0.46 12.93
N HIS A 137 -3.11 -1.15 11.83
CA HIS A 137 -3.17 -2.61 11.76
C HIS A 137 -2.25 -3.14 10.68
N LEU A 138 -1.86 -4.40 10.79
CA LEU A 138 -1.09 -5.10 9.78
C LEU A 138 -1.99 -6.08 9.03
N HIS A 139 -1.95 -6.00 7.72
CA HIS A 139 -2.38 -7.07 6.85
C HIS A 139 -1.20 -8.01 6.59
N VAL A 140 -1.35 -9.27 6.92
CA VAL A 140 -0.34 -10.29 6.71
C VAL A 140 -0.85 -11.31 5.70
N VAL A 141 -0.06 -11.60 4.68
CA VAL A 141 -0.32 -12.68 3.72
C VAL A 141 0.71 -13.76 3.96
N VAL A 142 0.24 -14.94 4.29
CA VAL A 142 1.08 -16.09 4.67
C VAL A 142 0.70 -17.32 3.86
N ALA A 143 1.72 -18.05 3.38
CA ALA A 143 1.52 -19.34 2.73
C ALA A 143 0.97 -20.36 3.73
N GLY A 144 0.05 -21.22 3.29
CA GLY A 144 -0.61 -22.25 4.09
C GLY A 144 0.29 -23.46 4.35
N GLY A 145 1.44 -23.22 4.89
CA GLY A 145 2.47 -24.21 5.23
C GLY A 145 3.82 -23.56 5.42
N GLY A 146 4.85 -24.38 5.53
CA GLY A 146 6.21 -23.93 5.71
C GLY A 146 7.25 -25.03 5.50
N LEU A 147 8.49 -24.62 5.53
CA LEU A 147 9.63 -25.56 5.54
C LEU A 147 9.75 -26.20 6.92
N SER A 148 9.95 -27.53 6.99
CA SER A 148 10.37 -28.17 8.23
C SER A 148 11.65 -27.51 8.77
N LEU A 149 11.89 -27.57 10.08
CA LEU A 149 13.01 -26.87 10.69
C LEU A 149 14.37 -27.37 10.17
N ASP A 150 14.44 -28.62 9.72
CA ASP A 150 15.59 -29.22 9.04
C ASP A 150 15.69 -28.88 7.54
N GLY A 151 14.65 -28.27 6.98
CA GLY A 151 14.58 -27.86 5.56
C GLY A 151 14.36 -29.01 4.59
N THR A 152 14.02 -30.22 5.04
CA THR A 152 13.91 -31.42 4.19
C THR A 152 12.52 -31.65 3.61
N ARG A 153 11.47 -31.05 4.19
CA ARG A 153 10.07 -31.28 3.81
C ARG A 153 9.27 -29.97 3.81
N TRP A 154 8.23 -29.95 3.02
CA TRP A 154 7.13 -28.97 3.13
C TRP A 154 6.08 -29.50 4.10
N ILE A 155 5.71 -28.72 5.09
CA ILE A 155 4.65 -29.02 6.05
C ILE A 155 3.44 -28.15 5.72
N SER A 156 2.36 -28.79 5.25
CA SER A 156 1.11 -28.10 4.92
C SER A 156 0.28 -27.85 6.18
N CYS A 157 -0.41 -26.71 6.22
CA CYS A 157 -1.40 -26.44 7.24
C CYS A 157 -2.66 -27.32 7.02
N ARG A 158 -3.54 -27.38 8.03
CA ARG A 158 -4.85 -28.04 7.89
C ARG A 158 -5.73 -27.27 6.89
N PRO A 159 -6.62 -27.94 6.15
CA PRO A 159 -7.56 -27.27 5.27
C PRO A 159 -8.35 -26.18 6.01
N ASN A 160 -8.41 -24.98 5.42
CA ASN A 160 -9.12 -23.80 5.95
C ASN A 160 -8.72 -23.34 7.36
N PHE A 161 -7.64 -23.89 7.92
CA PHE A 161 -7.14 -23.53 9.24
C PHE A 161 -5.63 -23.33 9.21
N PHE A 162 -5.17 -22.13 9.57
CA PHE A 162 -3.74 -21.83 9.63
C PHE A 162 -3.19 -21.99 11.05
N LEU A 163 -3.54 -21.07 11.94
CA LEU A 163 -3.11 -21.07 13.34
C LEU A 163 -4.25 -20.60 14.27
N PRO A 164 -4.25 -20.98 15.55
CA PRO A 164 -5.31 -20.65 16.48
C PRO A 164 -5.31 -19.15 16.83
N VAL A 165 -6.30 -18.40 16.32
CA VAL A 165 -6.44 -16.95 16.45
C VAL A 165 -6.42 -16.48 17.93
N LYS A 166 -7.03 -17.24 18.84
CA LYS A 166 -7.03 -16.90 20.29
C LYS A 166 -5.63 -16.97 20.89
N VAL A 167 -4.78 -17.89 20.42
CA VAL A 167 -3.37 -18.01 20.88
C VAL A 167 -2.55 -16.87 20.29
N LEU A 168 -2.71 -16.62 18.98
CA LEU A 168 -2.08 -15.46 18.32
C LEU A 168 -2.41 -14.14 19.03
N SER A 169 -3.69 -13.89 19.32
CA SER A 169 -4.14 -12.65 19.97
C SER A 169 -3.52 -12.47 21.37
N ARG A 170 -3.49 -13.53 22.18
CA ARG A 170 -2.92 -13.46 23.54
C ARG A 170 -1.41 -13.22 23.53
N LEU A 171 -0.68 -13.93 22.67
CA LEU A 171 0.78 -13.78 22.58
C LEU A 171 1.16 -12.43 22.00
N PHE A 172 0.48 -11.99 20.93
CA PHE A 172 0.68 -10.67 20.32
C PHE A 172 0.46 -9.54 21.33
N ARG A 173 -0.66 -9.55 22.05
CA ARG A 173 -0.98 -8.56 23.09
C ARG A 173 0.13 -8.48 24.12
N ARG A 174 0.56 -9.62 24.68
CA ARG A 174 1.61 -9.67 25.68
C ARG A 174 2.92 -9.07 25.15
N ARG A 175 3.41 -9.56 24.03
CA ARG A 175 4.67 -9.08 23.42
C ARG A 175 4.63 -7.61 23.07
N PHE A 176 3.49 -7.16 22.52
CA PHE A 176 3.35 -5.77 22.14
C PHE A 176 3.41 -4.85 23.36
N LEU A 177 2.67 -5.15 24.43
CA LEU A 177 2.66 -4.34 25.65
C LEU A 177 4.01 -4.37 26.38
N GLU A 178 4.69 -5.50 26.39
CA GLU A 178 6.05 -5.62 26.93
C GLU A 178 7.04 -4.75 26.12
N ALA A 179 6.99 -4.82 24.81
CA ALA A 179 7.87 -4.02 23.95
C ALA A 179 7.55 -2.52 24.02
N LEU A 180 6.27 -2.16 24.15
CA LEU A 180 5.87 -0.76 24.33
C LEU A 180 6.34 -0.21 25.69
N GLN A 181 6.29 -1.01 26.75
CA GLN A 181 6.83 -0.64 28.05
C GLN A 181 8.36 -0.51 28.00
N GLN A 182 9.07 -1.42 27.35
CA GLN A 182 10.51 -1.31 27.13
C GLN A 182 10.88 -0.01 26.40
N ALA A 183 10.12 0.35 25.36
CA ALA A 183 10.32 1.60 24.63
C ALA A 183 10.10 2.82 25.51
N PHE A 184 9.14 2.77 26.42
CA PHE A 184 8.91 3.81 27.43
C PHE A 184 10.08 3.91 28.40
N ASP A 185 10.50 2.80 29.01
CA ASP A 185 11.57 2.75 29.99
C ASP A 185 12.92 3.17 29.40
N ALA A 186 13.10 2.98 28.07
CA ALA A 186 14.27 3.46 27.32
C ALA A 186 14.17 4.95 26.88
N GLY A 187 13.09 5.67 27.22
CA GLY A 187 12.91 7.07 26.83
C GLY A 187 12.60 7.30 25.34
N ASN A 188 12.23 6.26 24.59
CA ASN A 188 12.01 6.32 23.14
C ASN A 188 10.59 6.78 22.77
N LEU A 189 9.74 7.10 23.74
CA LEU A 189 8.38 7.57 23.51
C LEU A 189 8.21 9.03 23.93
N GLN A 190 7.46 9.76 23.11
CA GLN A 190 7.12 11.15 23.38
C GLN A 190 5.61 11.28 23.62
N PHE A 191 5.22 12.20 24.52
CA PHE A 191 3.83 12.43 24.89
C PHE A 191 3.55 13.92 24.93
N PHE A 192 2.49 14.34 24.21
CA PHE A 192 2.07 15.73 24.06
C PHE A 192 0.56 15.86 24.29
N SER A 193 0.11 17.07 24.58
CA SER A 193 -1.31 17.41 24.74
C SER A 193 -2.02 16.44 25.69
N ALA A 194 -3.11 15.83 25.29
CA ALA A 194 -3.90 14.91 26.10
C ALA A 194 -3.11 13.69 26.63
N LEU A 195 -2.00 13.31 26.02
CA LEU A 195 -1.14 12.20 26.45
C LEU A 195 0.04 12.66 27.33
N GLU A 196 0.21 13.96 27.56
CA GLU A 196 1.31 14.48 28.39
C GLU A 196 1.41 13.86 29.79
N PRO A 197 0.33 13.55 30.51
CA PRO A 197 0.40 12.85 31.79
C PRO A 197 1.10 11.48 31.73
N LEU A 198 1.15 10.84 30.54
CA LEU A 198 1.81 9.55 30.35
C LEU A 198 3.35 9.62 30.40
N ARG A 199 3.94 10.79 30.51
CA ARG A 199 5.39 10.96 30.74
C ARG A 199 5.86 10.31 32.04
N THR A 200 4.97 10.17 33.03
CA THR A 200 5.31 9.48 34.27
C THR A 200 5.06 7.98 34.15
N ARG A 201 6.01 7.16 34.65
CA ARG A 201 5.90 5.71 34.59
C ARG A 201 4.64 5.18 35.25
N ARG A 202 4.21 5.80 36.39
CA ARG A 202 2.99 5.42 37.10
C ARG A 202 1.73 5.62 36.25
N ALA A 203 1.61 6.78 35.58
CA ALA A 203 0.46 7.08 34.72
C ALA A 203 0.47 6.18 33.45
N PHE A 204 1.63 5.97 32.87
CA PHE A 204 1.78 5.10 31.70
C PHE A 204 1.34 3.66 32.00
N LEU A 205 1.83 3.06 33.09
CA LEU A 205 1.44 1.70 33.50
C LEU A 205 -0.05 1.61 33.82
N ARG A 206 -0.63 2.62 34.48
CA ARG A 206 -2.08 2.70 34.74
C ARG A 206 -2.87 2.76 33.42
N TYR A 207 -2.39 3.52 32.44
CA TYR A 207 -3.02 3.62 31.13
C TYR A 207 -2.99 2.29 30.36
N LEU A 208 -1.92 1.50 30.49
CA LEU A 208 -1.79 0.19 29.83
C LEU A 208 -2.53 -0.94 30.60
N ALA A 209 -2.82 -0.77 31.87
CA ALA A 209 -3.40 -1.84 32.71
C ALA A 209 -4.68 -2.46 32.12
N PRO A 210 -5.69 -1.69 31.65
CA PRO A 210 -6.90 -2.25 31.06
C PRO A 210 -6.62 -3.04 29.78
N LEU A 211 -5.56 -2.67 29.04
CA LEU A 211 -5.21 -3.31 27.76
C LEU A 211 -4.63 -4.71 27.93
N ARG A 212 -4.12 -5.05 29.14
CA ARG A 212 -3.58 -6.37 29.49
C ARG A 212 -4.68 -7.45 29.54
N SER A 213 -5.89 -7.07 29.96
CA SER A 213 -7.06 -7.97 30.03
C SER A 213 -7.97 -7.86 28.80
N ALA A 214 -7.92 -6.74 28.08
CA ALA A 214 -8.75 -6.51 26.91
C ALA A 214 -8.52 -7.58 25.81
N LYS A 215 -9.57 -7.85 25.04
CA LYS A 215 -9.48 -8.71 23.84
C LYS A 215 -8.91 -7.89 22.68
N TRP A 216 -7.70 -8.22 22.25
CA TRP A 216 -7.13 -7.62 21.05
C TRP A 216 -7.62 -8.35 19.80
N VAL A 217 -7.90 -7.59 18.76
CA VAL A 217 -8.43 -8.17 17.52
C VAL A 217 -7.29 -8.70 16.67
N VAL A 218 -7.23 -10.03 16.58
CA VAL A 218 -6.51 -10.73 15.54
C VAL A 218 -7.55 -11.51 14.73
N TYR A 219 -7.49 -11.38 13.43
CA TYR A 219 -8.43 -12.02 12.52
C TYR A 219 -7.65 -12.84 11.50
N SER A 220 -8.10 -14.04 11.24
CA SER A 220 -7.56 -14.91 10.19
C SER A 220 -8.70 -15.30 9.27
N LYS A 221 -8.57 -14.99 8.00
CA LYS A 221 -9.51 -15.39 6.96
C LYS A 221 -8.92 -16.56 6.18
N ALA A 222 -9.74 -17.59 5.99
CA ALA A 222 -9.44 -18.71 5.12
C ALA A 222 -9.14 -18.23 3.68
N PRO A 223 -8.44 -19.02 2.88
CA PRO A 223 -8.15 -18.68 1.49
C PRO A 223 -9.42 -18.29 0.74
N PHE A 224 -9.33 -17.22 -0.04
CA PHE A 224 -10.31 -16.93 -1.08
C PHE A 224 -10.04 -17.86 -2.28
N ASP A 225 -10.77 -17.72 -3.36
CA ASP A 225 -10.71 -18.49 -4.61
C ASP A 225 -9.33 -18.55 -5.30
N GLY A 226 -8.26 -18.68 -4.53
CA GLY A 226 -6.89 -18.83 -4.99
C GLY A 226 -5.90 -17.80 -4.42
N PRO A 227 -4.58 -18.11 -4.49
CA PRO A 227 -3.51 -17.28 -3.91
C PRO A 227 -3.42 -15.88 -4.53
N GLU A 228 -3.71 -15.75 -5.81
CA GLU A 228 -3.71 -14.49 -6.54
C GLU A 228 -4.78 -13.51 -6.02
N GLN A 229 -5.95 -14.00 -5.64
CA GLN A 229 -7.04 -13.18 -5.11
C GLN A 229 -6.64 -12.50 -3.79
N VAL A 230 -5.94 -13.19 -2.92
CA VAL A 230 -5.42 -12.64 -1.67
C VAL A 230 -4.41 -11.54 -1.95
N LEU A 231 -3.50 -11.77 -2.91
CA LEU A 231 -2.52 -10.75 -3.32
C LEU A 231 -3.20 -9.53 -3.93
N ARG A 232 -4.14 -9.71 -4.84
CA ARG A 232 -4.89 -8.61 -5.49
C ARG A 232 -5.68 -7.81 -4.46
N TYR A 233 -6.25 -8.48 -3.47
CA TYR A 233 -6.94 -7.81 -2.35
C TYR A 233 -5.97 -6.92 -1.56
N VAL A 234 -4.83 -7.45 -1.13
CA VAL A 234 -3.85 -6.71 -0.34
C VAL A 234 -3.13 -5.64 -1.18
N ALA A 235 -2.89 -5.89 -2.46
CA ALA A 235 -2.30 -4.90 -3.37
C ALA A 235 -3.10 -3.59 -3.47
N ARG A 236 -4.41 -3.62 -3.21
CA ARG A 236 -5.24 -2.40 -3.15
C ARG A 236 -4.78 -1.43 -2.07
N TYR A 237 -4.08 -1.92 -1.05
CA TYR A 237 -3.65 -1.16 0.12
C TYR A 237 -2.15 -0.89 0.16
N THR A 238 -1.33 -1.63 -0.61
CA THR A 238 0.14 -1.55 -0.53
C THR A 238 0.70 -0.19 -0.95
N HIS A 239 0.13 0.42 -2.00
CA HIS A 239 0.62 1.65 -2.61
C HIS A 239 -0.37 2.82 -2.49
N ARG A 240 -1.30 2.76 -1.54
CA ARG A 240 -2.25 3.84 -1.26
C ARG A 240 -2.03 4.40 0.13
N VAL A 241 -2.40 5.65 0.31
CA VAL A 241 -2.51 6.29 1.62
C VAL A 241 -3.93 6.80 1.78
N ALA A 242 -4.57 6.40 2.86
CA ALA A 242 -5.85 6.87 3.36
C ALA A 242 -7.05 6.73 2.41
N ILE A 243 -7.00 7.24 1.19
CA ILE A 243 -8.13 7.27 0.26
C ILE A 243 -7.67 7.08 -1.19
N SER A 244 -8.52 6.48 -2.04
CA SER A 244 -8.33 6.45 -3.49
C SER A 244 -9.09 7.59 -4.17
N ASN A 245 -8.61 8.02 -5.34
CA ASN A 245 -9.30 9.06 -6.10
C ASN A 245 -10.76 8.72 -6.43
N ASP A 246 -11.06 7.44 -6.71
CA ASP A 246 -12.41 6.98 -7.04
C ASP A 246 -13.41 7.19 -5.90
N ARG A 247 -12.91 7.43 -4.68
CA ARG A 247 -13.76 7.71 -3.51
C ARG A 247 -14.01 9.21 -3.31
N LEU A 248 -13.18 10.07 -3.89
CA LEU A 248 -13.36 11.52 -3.84
C LEU A 248 -14.48 11.89 -4.83
N LEU A 249 -15.55 12.45 -4.34
CA LEU A 249 -16.74 12.80 -5.12
C LEU A 249 -16.67 14.25 -5.56
N ASP A 250 -16.46 15.15 -4.62
CA ASP A 250 -16.53 16.59 -4.87
C ASP A 250 -15.72 17.42 -3.87
N ILE A 251 -15.39 18.66 -4.28
CA ILE A 251 -14.72 19.67 -3.45
C ILE A 251 -15.41 21.00 -3.72
N GLU A 252 -16.38 21.36 -2.89
CA GLU A 252 -17.16 22.58 -3.03
C GLU A 252 -17.27 23.30 -1.68
N HIS A 253 -17.31 24.64 -1.73
CA HIS A 253 -17.53 25.50 -0.56
C HIS A 253 -16.62 25.18 0.64
N GLY A 254 -15.35 24.85 0.38
CA GLY A 254 -14.40 24.48 1.44
C GLY A 254 -14.65 23.11 2.09
N ARG A 255 -15.49 22.27 1.50
CA ARG A 255 -15.76 20.90 1.97
C ARG A 255 -15.29 19.87 0.95
N VAL A 256 -14.85 18.73 1.45
CA VAL A 256 -14.46 17.56 0.66
C VAL A 256 -15.46 16.45 0.90
N SER A 257 -16.16 16.03 -0.15
CA SER A 257 -17.11 14.93 -0.13
C SER A 257 -16.47 13.66 -0.68
N PHE A 258 -16.64 12.55 0.04
CA PHE A 258 -16.10 11.26 -0.38
C PHE A 258 -17.03 10.10 0.00
N SER A 259 -16.97 9.03 -0.79
CA SER A 259 -17.71 7.80 -0.50
C SER A 259 -16.96 6.92 0.51
N TRP A 260 -17.70 6.30 1.41
CA TRP A 260 -17.18 5.32 2.35
C TRP A 260 -18.12 4.14 2.50
N LYS A 261 -17.60 2.99 2.91
CA LYS A 261 -18.37 1.76 3.08
C LYS A 261 -18.64 1.56 4.56
N ASP A 262 -19.93 1.51 4.91
CA ASP A 262 -20.37 1.23 6.27
C ASP A 262 -20.53 -0.28 6.46
N TYR A 263 -19.54 -0.89 7.14
CA TYR A 263 -19.56 -2.33 7.43
C TYR A 263 -20.61 -2.74 8.48
N ARG A 264 -21.11 -1.79 9.26
CA ARG A 264 -22.16 -2.05 10.26
C ARG A 264 -23.54 -2.04 9.62
N ASP A 265 -23.71 -1.34 8.52
CA ASP A 265 -24.92 -1.23 7.75
C ASP A 265 -24.78 -2.00 6.42
N ASN A 266 -24.71 -3.31 6.51
CA ASN A 266 -24.67 -4.26 5.38
C ASN A 266 -23.75 -3.85 4.22
N ASN A 267 -22.61 -3.24 4.54
CA ASN A 267 -21.66 -2.74 3.55
C ASN A 267 -22.20 -1.65 2.61
N GLN A 268 -23.19 -0.90 3.02
CA GLN A 268 -23.74 0.20 2.20
C GLN A 268 -22.69 1.27 1.94
N ARG A 269 -22.75 1.84 0.74
CA ARG A 269 -21.96 3.01 0.38
C ARG A 269 -22.70 4.27 0.84
N LYS A 270 -22.02 5.04 1.69
CA LYS A 270 -22.47 6.33 2.21
C LYS A 270 -21.53 7.44 1.77
N THR A 271 -22.01 8.66 1.78
CA THR A 271 -21.21 9.86 1.52
C THR A 271 -20.90 10.56 2.84
N MET A 272 -19.66 11.02 2.98
CA MET A 272 -19.21 11.87 4.09
C MET A 272 -18.65 13.17 3.52
N ALA A 273 -19.06 14.30 4.08
CA ALA A 273 -18.53 15.62 3.74
C ALA A 273 -17.80 16.20 4.97
N LEU A 274 -16.54 16.52 4.84
CA LEU A 274 -15.70 17.13 5.86
C LEU A 274 -15.28 18.53 5.43
N ALA A 275 -15.05 19.44 6.38
CA ALA A 275 -14.29 20.65 6.11
C ALA A 275 -12.92 20.28 5.52
N ALA A 276 -12.44 21.05 4.56
CA ALA A 276 -11.19 20.74 3.85
C ALA A 276 -10.00 20.57 4.81
N GLU A 277 -9.93 21.40 5.86
CA GLU A 277 -8.90 21.32 6.90
C GLU A 277 -8.97 20.00 7.68
N GLU A 278 -10.17 19.56 8.06
CA GLU A 278 -10.36 18.30 8.77
C GLU A 278 -10.06 17.10 7.88
N PHE A 279 -10.41 17.15 6.59
CA PHE A 279 -10.03 16.14 5.62
C PHE A 279 -8.51 16.04 5.49
N ILE A 280 -7.82 17.19 5.35
CA ILE A 280 -6.35 17.25 5.27
C ILE A 280 -5.74 16.72 6.56
N ARG A 281 -6.23 17.13 7.72
CA ARG A 281 -5.76 16.65 9.03
C ARG A 281 -5.87 15.12 9.12
N ARG A 282 -7.03 14.55 8.79
CA ARG A 282 -7.22 13.09 8.77
C ARG A 282 -6.29 12.40 7.79
N PHE A 283 -6.14 12.94 6.59
CA PHE A 283 -5.22 12.38 5.60
C PHE A 283 -3.77 12.38 6.10
N LEU A 284 -3.31 13.48 6.70
CA LEU A 284 -1.95 13.62 7.21
C LEU A 284 -1.64 12.68 8.39
N MET A 285 -2.64 12.27 9.16
CA MET A 285 -2.45 11.26 10.20
C MET A 285 -1.88 9.95 9.66
N HIS A 286 -2.15 9.62 8.39
CA HIS A 286 -1.72 8.36 7.76
C HIS A 286 -0.39 8.45 7.03
N VAL A 287 0.18 9.63 6.92
CA VAL A 287 1.53 9.82 6.37
C VAL A 287 2.54 9.25 7.37
N VAL A 288 3.33 8.28 6.91
CA VAL A 288 4.39 7.65 7.70
C VAL A 288 5.72 8.39 7.55
N PRO A 289 6.66 8.27 8.51
CA PRO A 289 7.97 8.92 8.46
C PRO A 289 8.74 8.64 7.17
N LYS A 290 9.64 9.55 6.79
CA LYS A 290 10.51 9.39 5.62
C LYS A 290 11.37 8.13 5.80
N GLY A 291 11.49 7.30 4.77
CA GLY A 291 12.27 6.05 4.85
C GLY A 291 11.51 4.86 5.45
N PHE A 292 10.43 5.09 6.19
CA PHE A 292 9.70 3.99 6.84
C PHE A 292 9.14 2.97 5.84
N GLN A 293 9.50 1.70 6.01
CA GLN A 293 9.05 0.60 5.15
C GLN A 293 7.70 0.07 5.61
N ARG A 294 6.68 0.27 4.77
CA ARG A 294 5.30 -0.18 5.03
C ARG A 294 5.05 -1.64 4.68
N ILE A 295 5.94 -2.25 3.91
CA ILE A 295 5.84 -3.65 3.48
C ILE A 295 7.11 -4.34 3.95
N ARG A 296 6.95 -5.41 4.73
CA ARG A 296 8.10 -6.18 5.26
C ARG A 296 7.88 -7.67 5.03
N HIS A 297 8.97 -8.37 4.76
CA HIS A 297 8.98 -9.80 4.44
C HIS A 297 9.68 -10.57 5.54
N TYR A 298 9.15 -11.75 5.88
CA TYR A 298 9.59 -12.54 7.03
C TYR A 298 9.66 -14.04 6.72
N GLY A 299 10.36 -14.78 7.60
CA GLY A 299 10.56 -16.22 7.47
C GLY A 299 11.27 -16.57 6.17
N PHE A 300 10.84 -17.62 5.48
CA PHE A 300 11.47 -18.00 4.21
C PHE A 300 11.29 -16.97 3.08
N LEU A 301 10.36 -16.01 3.22
CA LEU A 301 10.21 -14.87 2.29
C LEU A 301 11.08 -13.65 2.66
N ALA A 302 11.87 -13.71 3.73
CA ALA A 302 12.75 -12.60 4.09
C ALA A 302 13.79 -12.33 2.99
N ASN A 303 14.05 -11.04 2.69
CA ASN A 303 14.89 -10.62 1.56
C ASN A 303 16.25 -11.33 1.48
N ARG A 304 16.86 -11.61 2.63
CA ARG A 304 18.19 -12.27 2.73
C ARG A 304 18.23 -13.71 2.25
N CYS A 305 17.11 -14.44 2.28
CA CYS A 305 17.07 -15.88 1.98
C CYS A 305 15.97 -16.27 0.98
N ARG A 306 15.15 -15.31 0.55
CA ARG A 306 13.97 -15.55 -0.28
C ARG A 306 14.23 -16.37 -1.53
N GLY A 307 15.20 -15.99 -2.36
CA GLY A 307 15.48 -16.71 -3.60
C GLY A 307 15.78 -18.19 -3.36
N ARG A 308 16.71 -18.47 -2.45
CA ARG A 308 17.11 -19.85 -2.09
C ARG A 308 15.94 -20.64 -1.49
N LYS A 309 15.22 -20.06 -0.52
CA LYS A 309 14.15 -20.77 0.18
C LYS A 309 12.89 -20.95 -0.67
N LEU A 310 12.56 -20.02 -1.56
CA LEU A 310 11.50 -20.22 -2.55
C LEU A 310 11.84 -21.34 -3.54
N ALA A 311 13.08 -21.39 -4.04
CA ALA A 311 13.51 -22.48 -4.92
C ALA A 311 13.38 -23.84 -4.22
N LEU A 312 13.84 -23.94 -2.97
CA LEU A 312 13.67 -25.14 -2.16
C LEU A 312 12.19 -25.49 -1.93
N SER A 313 11.36 -24.51 -1.58
CA SER A 313 9.92 -24.74 -1.39
C SER A 313 9.25 -25.26 -2.67
N ARG A 314 9.58 -24.68 -3.84
CA ARG A 314 9.09 -25.17 -5.14
C ARG A 314 9.51 -26.61 -5.42
N GLN A 315 10.78 -26.92 -5.17
CA GLN A 315 11.28 -28.29 -5.32
C GLN A 315 10.53 -29.29 -4.44
N LEU A 316 10.34 -28.99 -3.16
CA LEU A 316 9.61 -29.84 -2.22
C LEU A 316 8.11 -29.99 -2.56
N LEU A 317 7.53 -28.95 -3.16
CA LEU A 317 6.15 -28.95 -3.67
C LEU A 317 6.03 -29.53 -5.10
N ARG A 318 7.13 -29.95 -5.72
CA ARG A 318 7.18 -30.45 -7.10
C ARG A 318 6.64 -29.44 -8.13
N MET A 319 6.82 -28.17 -7.88
CA MET A 319 6.42 -27.10 -8.79
C MET A 319 7.47 -26.88 -9.88
N PRO A 320 7.05 -26.49 -11.09
CA PRO A 320 8.01 -26.08 -12.14
C PRO A 320 8.82 -24.84 -11.70
N PRO A 321 10.03 -24.64 -12.26
CA PRO A 321 10.76 -23.42 -12.05
C PRO A 321 9.93 -22.22 -12.54
N PRO A 322 10.09 -21.02 -11.90
CA PRO A 322 9.37 -19.85 -12.36
C PRO A 322 9.81 -19.50 -13.79
N GLU A 323 8.84 -19.12 -14.61
CA GLU A 323 9.16 -18.61 -15.97
C GLU A 323 10.06 -17.38 -15.85
N PRO A 324 11.11 -17.29 -16.69
CA PRO A 324 11.95 -16.10 -16.70
C PRO A 324 11.11 -14.88 -17.08
N SER A 325 11.13 -13.87 -16.23
CA SER A 325 10.37 -12.63 -16.47
C SER A 325 10.97 -11.94 -17.71
N CYS A 326 10.22 -11.89 -18.80
CA CYS A 326 10.58 -11.28 -20.09
C CYS A 326 10.75 -9.73 -20.07
N CYS A 327 11.01 -9.12 -18.91
CA CYS A 327 10.73 -7.70 -18.68
C CYS A 327 11.90 -6.74 -18.87
N LEU A 328 13.05 -7.19 -19.40
CA LEU A 328 14.27 -6.37 -19.34
C LEU A 328 14.36 -5.22 -20.36
N ASN A 329 13.49 -5.13 -21.38
CA ASN A 329 13.63 -4.10 -22.44
C ASN A 329 12.30 -3.46 -22.91
N LYS A 330 11.24 -3.49 -22.10
CA LYS A 330 9.98 -2.88 -22.53
C LYS A 330 9.96 -1.39 -22.22
N ASP A 331 9.46 -0.57 -23.17
CA ASP A 331 9.20 0.85 -22.95
C ASP A 331 8.19 1.03 -21.80
N TYR A 332 8.38 2.09 -21.01
CA TYR A 332 7.50 2.45 -19.90
C TYR A 332 6.01 2.48 -20.29
N ARG A 333 5.67 2.93 -21.49
CA ARG A 333 4.30 3.03 -21.97
C ARG A 333 3.68 1.65 -22.19
N GLN A 334 4.40 0.77 -22.89
CA GLN A 334 3.99 -0.62 -23.10
C GLN A 334 3.82 -1.36 -21.77
N ARG A 335 4.80 -1.17 -20.87
CA ARG A 335 4.75 -1.75 -19.53
C ARG A 335 3.56 -1.26 -18.72
N PHE A 336 3.24 0.03 -18.80
CA PHE A 336 2.07 0.60 -18.13
C PHE A 336 0.77 0.00 -18.67
N GLU A 337 0.66 -0.15 -19.99
CA GLU A 337 -0.53 -0.70 -20.66
C GLU A 337 -0.73 -2.17 -20.31
N GLU A 338 0.31 -2.99 -20.37
CA GLU A 338 0.26 -4.40 -19.97
C GLU A 338 -0.18 -4.60 -18.52
N LEU A 339 0.37 -3.80 -17.58
CA LEU A 339 0.09 -3.95 -16.16
C LEU A 339 -1.23 -3.33 -15.72
N THR A 340 -1.73 -2.34 -16.43
CA THR A 340 -2.92 -1.59 -16.00
C THR A 340 -4.13 -1.76 -16.92
N GLY A 341 -3.94 -2.33 -18.10
CA GLY A 341 -4.95 -2.42 -19.17
C GLY A 341 -5.35 -1.05 -19.71
N ARG A 342 -4.51 -0.02 -19.53
CA ARG A 342 -4.79 1.36 -19.94
C ARG A 342 -3.64 1.92 -20.75
N SER A 343 -3.93 2.34 -21.98
CA SER A 343 -2.95 3.05 -22.79
C SER A 343 -2.70 4.48 -22.27
N LEU A 344 -1.47 4.94 -22.33
CA LEU A 344 -1.09 6.33 -22.05
C LEU A 344 -1.25 7.23 -23.27
N THR A 345 -1.33 6.65 -24.47
CA THR A 345 -1.39 7.37 -25.75
C THR A 345 -2.77 7.31 -26.39
N GLN A 346 -3.58 6.31 -26.09
CA GLN A 346 -4.92 6.19 -26.66
C GLN A 346 -5.84 7.31 -26.20
N CYS A 347 -6.64 7.84 -27.11
CA CYS A 347 -7.65 8.85 -26.80
C CYS A 347 -8.70 8.27 -25.84
N PRO A 348 -8.94 8.88 -24.66
CA PRO A 348 -9.88 8.37 -23.67
C PRO A 348 -11.36 8.52 -24.09
N VAL A 349 -11.63 9.31 -25.13
CA VAL A 349 -12.98 9.60 -25.61
C VAL A 349 -13.37 8.63 -26.71
N CYS A 350 -12.67 8.66 -27.85
CA CYS A 350 -13.02 7.80 -28.97
C CYS A 350 -12.36 6.40 -28.90
N LYS A 351 -11.31 6.23 -28.11
CA LYS A 351 -10.53 4.98 -27.95
C LYS A 351 -9.90 4.42 -29.25
N GLN A 352 -9.89 5.20 -30.33
CA GLN A 352 -9.36 4.82 -31.62
C GLN A 352 -8.10 5.62 -32.00
N GLY A 353 -8.08 6.93 -31.73
CA GLY A 353 -6.97 7.81 -32.04
C GLY A 353 -5.90 7.85 -30.95
N GLU A 354 -4.74 8.33 -31.31
CA GLU A 354 -3.62 8.57 -30.39
C GLU A 354 -3.60 10.03 -29.92
N MET A 355 -3.16 10.22 -28.70
CA MET A 355 -2.98 11.54 -28.08
C MET A 355 -1.53 11.98 -28.26
N LEU A 356 -1.32 13.12 -28.88
CA LEU A 356 -0.01 13.73 -29.05
C LEU A 356 0.25 14.83 -28.02
N VAL A 357 1.47 14.95 -27.55
CA VAL A 357 1.88 16.07 -26.67
C VAL A 357 2.08 17.30 -27.56
N ILE A 358 1.19 18.29 -27.46
CA ILE A 358 1.28 19.55 -28.17
C ILE A 358 2.00 20.63 -27.39
N GLU A 359 2.01 20.54 -26.04
CA GLU A 359 2.63 21.53 -25.19
C GLU A 359 3.10 20.91 -23.87
N VAL A 360 4.27 21.31 -23.39
CA VAL A 360 4.77 20.96 -22.05
C VAL A 360 4.69 22.23 -21.18
N LEU A 361 3.75 22.22 -20.25
CA LEU A 361 3.54 23.35 -19.35
C LEU A 361 4.64 23.44 -18.30
N PRO A 362 5.23 24.62 -18.03
CA PRO A 362 6.26 24.78 -17.03
C PRO A 362 5.70 24.51 -15.63
N GLY A 363 6.50 23.87 -14.77
CA GLY A 363 6.13 23.65 -13.38
C GLY A 363 6.11 24.97 -12.58
N THR A 364 5.10 25.16 -11.75
CA THR A 364 4.85 26.40 -10.98
C THR A 364 5.74 26.60 -9.75
N ARG A 365 6.83 25.82 -9.55
CA ARG A 365 7.73 26.03 -8.40
C ARG A 365 8.92 26.93 -8.76
N PRO A 366 9.05 28.12 -8.16
CA PRO A 366 10.32 28.83 -8.14
C PRO A 366 11.29 28.09 -7.21
N GLY A 367 12.50 27.78 -7.69
CA GLY A 367 13.65 27.51 -6.83
C GLY A 367 14.12 26.05 -6.63
N ARG A 368 13.82 25.07 -7.48
CA ARG A 368 14.58 23.80 -7.49
C ARG A 368 15.48 23.67 -8.71
N ARG A 369 16.76 23.38 -8.44
CA ARG A 369 17.82 23.16 -9.44
C ARG A 369 17.33 22.31 -10.60
N LYS A 370 17.53 22.81 -11.80
CA LYS A 370 17.34 22.08 -13.05
C LYS A 370 18.29 20.89 -13.07
N TYR A 371 17.77 19.67 -12.93
CA TYR A 371 18.51 18.51 -13.44
C TYR A 371 18.51 18.63 -14.96
N PRO A 372 19.67 18.47 -15.64
CA PRO A 372 19.70 18.46 -17.09
C PRO A 372 18.79 17.32 -17.58
N VAL A 373 17.78 17.68 -18.32
CA VAL A 373 16.97 16.72 -19.07
C VAL A 373 17.86 16.30 -20.24
N PRO A 374 18.13 15.01 -20.44
CA PRO A 374 18.76 14.59 -21.67
C PRO A 374 17.84 15.00 -22.83
N HIS A 375 18.28 15.96 -23.61
CA HIS A 375 17.64 16.29 -24.89
C HIS A 375 17.82 15.10 -25.83
N ARG A 376 16.87 14.20 -25.87
CA ARG A 376 16.63 13.47 -27.09
C ARG A 376 15.80 14.40 -27.98
N PRO A 377 16.29 14.81 -29.15
CA PRO A 377 15.48 15.55 -30.08
C PRO A 377 14.32 14.66 -30.49
N PHE A 378 13.11 15.06 -30.17
CA PHE A 378 11.92 14.49 -30.79
C PHE A 378 12.06 14.87 -32.27
N ALA A 379 12.21 13.87 -33.14
CA ALA A 379 12.14 14.06 -34.56
C ALA A 379 10.73 14.61 -34.88
N VAL A 380 10.66 15.90 -35.10
CA VAL A 380 9.53 16.53 -35.80
C VAL A 380 9.64 15.99 -37.24
N ARG A 381 8.72 15.15 -37.64
CA ARG A 381 8.59 14.80 -39.07
C ARG A 381 8.30 16.13 -39.78
N PRO A 382 9.12 16.52 -40.79
CA PRO A 382 8.82 17.70 -41.57
C PRO A 382 7.50 17.42 -42.34
N ALA A 383 6.62 18.40 -42.32
CA ALA A 383 5.48 18.43 -43.21
C ALA A 383 6.00 18.33 -44.63
N PHE A 384 5.53 17.35 -45.39
CA PHE A 384 5.74 17.26 -46.83
C PHE A 384 5.09 18.50 -47.44
N MET A 385 5.91 19.41 -47.97
CA MET A 385 5.46 20.36 -48.99
C MET A 385 5.30 19.58 -50.29
N ASP A 386 4.08 19.40 -50.70
CA ASP A 386 3.80 19.04 -52.09
C ASP A 386 4.15 20.23 -52.97
N THR A 387 5.13 20.02 -53.85
CA THR A 387 5.36 20.87 -55.00
C THR A 387 5.03 20.06 -56.25
N SER A 388 3.99 20.55 -56.94
CA SER A 388 3.54 20.30 -58.33
C SER A 388 2.91 18.97 -58.61
#